data_f5af7e2acda44aa638c89249f58e5c7d
#
_entry.id   f5af7e2acda44aa638c89249f58e5c7d
#
_cell.length_a   1.000
_cell.length_b   1.000
_cell.length_c   1.000
_cell.angle_alpha   90.00
_cell.angle_beta   90.00
_cell.angle_gamma   90.00
#
_symmetry.space_group_name_H-M   'P 1'
#
loop_
_entity.id
_entity.type
_entity.pdbx_description
1 polymer ?
#
loop_
_entity_poly.entity_id
_entity_poly.type
_entity_poly.pdbx_seq_one_letter_code
_entity_poly.pdbx_strand_id
1 'polypeptide(L)'
;MSTEINSSNFIRNIIVNDLESGKHQEIITRFPPEPNGYLHIGHAKSILLNFGLAEEFHGKTHLRFDDTNPVKEDTEYVESIKEDVKWLGGNWDELYFASDYFNEMYNRAVLLIKKGLAYVCDLTPEEAKEYRGTLTEPGKESPYRNRSVEENLDLFERMKNGEFSDGEKVLRAKIDMSSPNMNMRDPIIYRIAHATHHNTGDKWCIYPMYDFAHPLEDAIEKVTHSICTLEFEDHRPLYDWVVRECEMEAQPRQIEFARLNMTNTVMSKRKLKQLVDEGIVDGWDDPRMPTICGLRRRGCTPEALKNFCSAIGVAKANSTVDSQMLDYFVREDLQLKAPNAMAILKPLKLVITNYPEGQTEMLEVSNNAKDESFGKRLVPFSRELYVEQEDFMEVPIKKYFRLFPGNEVRLMGAYFVKCNEVIKDENGNVTEIHCTYDPETKSGSGFTGRKVKGTIHWVDANNCVPAEFRLYEPLILDDAPENEGKHFLEQINPNSLEILQGFIEPTAVENAKPQDKFQLVRNGFFNIDTKYTTNDKLVFNRIVPLKSSFKLK
;
A
#
# COMPACT_ATOMS: atom_id res chain seq x y z
N MET A 1 10.22 -0.33 -24.80
CA MET A 1 9.14 -1.14 -25.41
C MET A 1 8.25 -1.58 -24.27
N SER A 2 7.08 -0.95 -24.11
CA SER A 2 6.07 -1.36 -23.15
C SER A 2 5.54 -2.72 -23.61
N THR A 3 5.87 -3.77 -22.91
CA THR A 3 5.13 -5.03 -23.01
C THR A 3 3.72 -4.75 -22.50
N GLU A 4 2.78 -4.52 -23.43
CA GLU A 4 1.36 -4.64 -23.12
C GLU A 4 1.12 -6.06 -22.62
N ILE A 5 1.07 -6.24 -21.31
CA ILE A 5 0.55 -7.45 -20.70
C ILE A 5 -0.95 -7.38 -20.89
N ASN A 6 -1.44 -7.92 -22.02
CA ASN A 6 -2.86 -8.14 -22.29
C ASN A 6 -3.37 -9.24 -21.36
N SER A 7 -3.47 -8.95 -20.06
CA SER A 7 -4.21 -9.80 -19.14
C SER A 7 -5.70 -9.63 -19.47
N SER A 8 -6.40 -10.71 -19.78
CA SER A 8 -7.84 -10.67 -20.08
C SER A 8 -8.59 -10.15 -18.85
N ASN A 9 -9.04 -8.91 -18.91
CA ASN A 9 -9.85 -8.28 -17.88
C ASN A 9 -11.33 -8.47 -18.27
N PHE A 10 -12.04 -9.37 -17.59
CA PHE A 10 -13.45 -9.65 -17.89
C PHE A 10 -14.35 -8.43 -17.67
N ILE A 11 -14.00 -7.52 -16.74
CA ILE A 11 -14.74 -6.26 -16.51
C ILE A 11 -14.61 -5.36 -17.73
N ARG A 12 -13.41 -5.26 -18.29
CA ARG A 12 -13.18 -4.55 -19.55
C ARG A 12 -14.07 -5.08 -20.68
N ASN A 13 -14.20 -6.40 -20.80
CA ASN A 13 -15.07 -7.01 -21.80
C ASN A 13 -16.55 -6.68 -21.58
N ILE A 14 -17.00 -6.61 -20.32
CA ILE A 14 -18.36 -6.18 -19.99
C ILE A 14 -18.58 -4.73 -20.44
N ILE A 15 -17.64 -3.84 -20.15
CA ILE A 15 -17.69 -2.42 -20.54
C ILE A 15 -17.77 -2.29 -22.05
N VAL A 16 -16.90 -2.99 -22.79
CA VAL A 16 -16.91 -2.98 -24.27
C VAL A 16 -18.28 -3.39 -24.81
N ASN A 17 -18.83 -4.50 -24.30
CA ASN A 17 -20.14 -4.97 -24.74
C ASN A 17 -21.28 -3.97 -24.40
N ASP A 18 -21.24 -3.35 -23.22
CA ASP A 18 -22.26 -2.39 -22.79
C ASP A 18 -22.19 -1.09 -23.62
N LEU A 19 -21.00 -0.66 -24.06
CA LEU A 19 -20.82 0.48 -24.96
C LEU A 19 -21.22 0.14 -26.41
N GLU A 20 -20.79 -0.99 -26.96
CA GLU A 20 -21.10 -1.43 -28.33
C GLU A 20 -22.59 -1.70 -28.50
N SER A 21 -23.30 -2.21 -27.50
CA SER A 21 -24.74 -2.42 -27.51
C SER A 21 -25.54 -1.12 -27.35
N GLY A 22 -24.89 0.00 -27.04
CA GLY A 22 -25.54 1.29 -26.76
C GLY A 22 -26.27 1.34 -25.42
N LYS A 23 -26.04 0.37 -24.51
CA LYS A 23 -26.60 0.37 -23.18
C LYS A 23 -26.13 1.58 -22.35
N HIS A 24 -24.88 1.96 -22.52
CA HIS A 24 -24.30 3.17 -21.96
C HIS A 24 -23.59 3.96 -23.07
N GLN A 25 -23.64 5.30 -23.00
CA GLN A 25 -22.89 6.18 -23.89
C GLN A 25 -21.56 6.61 -23.29
N GLU A 26 -21.47 6.61 -21.97
CA GLU A 26 -20.29 6.94 -21.17
C GLU A 26 -20.21 5.95 -20.01
N ILE A 27 -19.02 5.60 -19.56
CA ILE A 27 -18.85 4.81 -18.33
C ILE A 27 -18.59 5.74 -17.16
N ILE A 28 -19.20 5.41 -16.03
CA ILE A 28 -18.97 6.06 -14.75
C ILE A 28 -18.69 4.97 -13.72
N THR A 29 -17.49 5.02 -13.18
CA THR A 29 -17.04 4.16 -12.07
C THR A 29 -16.93 4.98 -10.78
N ARG A 30 -16.65 4.35 -9.66
CA ARG A 30 -16.37 5.03 -8.41
C ARG A 30 -15.44 4.23 -7.51
N PHE A 31 -14.71 4.93 -6.66
CA PHE A 31 -14.02 4.36 -5.51
C PHE A 31 -14.73 4.85 -4.23
N PRO A 32 -15.40 3.94 -3.45
CA PRO A 32 -16.24 4.32 -2.33
C PRO A 32 -15.66 3.91 -0.97
N PRO A 33 -14.55 4.51 -0.49
CA PRO A 33 -13.97 4.12 0.79
C PRO A 33 -14.82 4.61 1.97
N GLU A 34 -14.94 3.76 3.02
CA GLU A 34 -15.35 4.23 4.33
C GLU A 34 -14.21 5.05 4.97
N PRO A 35 -14.46 6.27 5.49
CA PRO A 35 -13.45 7.09 6.15
C PRO A 35 -13.18 6.63 7.60
N ASN A 36 -12.83 5.36 7.79
CA ASN A 36 -12.67 4.70 9.08
C ASN A 36 -11.28 4.05 9.26
N GLY A 37 -10.29 4.45 8.47
CA GLY A 37 -8.92 3.96 8.54
C GLY A 37 -8.10 4.29 7.29
N TYR A 38 -6.81 4.02 7.39
CA TYR A 38 -5.86 4.21 6.29
C TYR A 38 -6.03 3.15 5.20
N LEU A 39 -5.80 3.55 3.95
CA LEU A 39 -5.84 2.64 2.82
C LEU A 39 -4.61 1.72 2.82
N HIS A 40 -4.77 0.50 2.32
CA HIS A 40 -3.70 -0.47 2.13
C HIS A 40 -3.60 -0.93 0.67
N ILE A 41 -2.60 -1.72 0.36
CA ILE A 41 -2.32 -2.19 -1.02
C ILE A 41 -3.51 -2.88 -1.70
N GLY A 42 -4.41 -3.52 -0.94
CA GLY A 42 -5.64 -4.08 -1.47
C GLY A 42 -6.57 -3.03 -2.07
N HIS A 43 -6.64 -1.83 -1.44
CA HIS A 43 -7.39 -0.70 -1.98
C HIS A 43 -6.70 -0.10 -3.21
N ALA A 44 -5.36 -0.12 -3.28
CA ALA A 44 -4.63 0.34 -4.46
C ALA A 44 -5.06 -0.41 -5.73
N LYS A 45 -5.27 -1.74 -5.64
CA LYS A 45 -5.80 -2.53 -6.76
C LYS A 45 -7.17 -2.04 -7.23
N SER A 46 -8.08 -1.74 -6.30
CA SER A 46 -9.42 -1.21 -6.62
C SER A 46 -9.37 0.19 -7.23
N ILE A 47 -8.53 1.08 -6.66
CA ILE A 47 -8.33 2.44 -7.17
C ILE A 47 -7.81 2.38 -8.61
N LEU A 48 -6.71 1.67 -8.83
CA LEU A 48 -6.07 1.57 -10.15
C LEU A 48 -7.00 0.93 -11.19
N LEU A 49 -7.85 -0.02 -10.78
CA LEU A 49 -8.84 -0.64 -11.66
C LEU A 49 -9.94 0.36 -12.07
N ASN A 50 -10.58 1.03 -11.10
CA ASN A 50 -11.69 1.95 -11.38
C ASN A 50 -11.23 3.15 -12.20
N PHE A 51 -10.15 3.82 -11.78
CA PHE A 51 -9.61 4.97 -12.49
C PHE A 51 -9.02 4.59 -13.86
N GLY A 52 -8.30 3.45 -13.93
CA GLY A 52 -7.71 2.97 -15.17
C GLY A 52 -8.75 2.60 -16.24
N LEU A 53 -9.87 1.98 -15.84
CA LEU A 53 -10.96 1.69 -16.78
C LEU A 53 -11.64 2.96 -17.27
N ALA A 54 -11.91 3.92 -16.39
CA ALA A 54 -12.50 5.19 -16.81
C ALA A 54 -11.57 5.96 -17.76
N GLU A 55 -10.27 6.02 -17.46
CA GLU A 55 -9.27 6.64 -18.35
C GLU A 55 -9.22 5.96 -19.73
N GLU A 56 -9.19 4.61 -19.78
CA GLU A 56 -9.14 3.84 -21.03
C GLU A 56 -10.35 4.10 -21.93
N PHE A 57 -11.54 4.21 -21.33
CA PHE A 57 -12.80 4.40 -22.08
C PHE A 57 -13.27 5.86 -22.11
N HIS A 58 -12.43 6.82 -21.74
CA HIS A 58 -12.76 8.26 -21.71
C HIS A 58 -14.02 8.58 -20.89
N GLY A 59 -14.25 7.80 -19.84
CA GLY A 59 -15.35 7.94 -18.89
C GLY A 59 -14.96 8.75 -17.66
N LYS A 60 -15.73 8.59 -16.58
CA LYS A 60 -15.54 9.30 -15.32
C LYS A 60 -15.33 8.34 -14.15
N THR A 61 -14.63 8.83 -13.12
CA THR A 61 -14.54 8.15 -11.84
C THR A 61 -14.82 9.12 -10.71
N HIS A 62 -15.75 8.73 -9.84
CA HIS A 62 -16.08 9.50 -8.63
C HIS A 62 -15.31 8.97 -7.42
N LEU A 63 -14.93 9.86 -6.52
CA LEU A 63 -14.51 9.50 -5.17
C LEU A 63 -15.70 9.75 -4.24
N ARG A 64 -16.24 8.69 -3.64
CA ARG A 64 -17.35 8.79 -2.69
C ARG A 64 -16.93 8.27 -1.34
N PHE A 65 -17.03 9.08 -0.32
CA PHE A 65 -16.89 8.62 1.05
C PHE A 65 -18.19 7.98 1.52
N ASP A 66 -18.15 6.68 1.80
CA ASP A 66 -19.26 5.97 2.45
C ASP A 66 -19.22 6.27 3.96
N ASP A 67 -19.77 7.42 4.33
CA ASP A 67 -19.84 7.93 5.69
C ASP A 67 -21.21 7.67 6.33
N THR A 68 -21.72 6.46 6.18
CA THR A 68 -23.02 6.02 6.75
C THR A 68 -22.95 5.61 8.22
N ASN A 69 -21.74 5.48 8.80
CA ASN A 69 -21.55 5.03 10.18
C ASN A 69 -20.95 6.14 11.07
N PRO A 70 -21.79 6.85 11.87
CA PRO A 70 -21.35 8.04 12.63
C PRO A 70 -20.30 7.77 13.71
N VAL A 71 -20.09 6.50 14.11
CA VAL A 71 -19.26 6.14 15.28
C VAL A 71 -17.79 5.89 14.92
N LYS A 72 -17.47 5.74 13.64
CA LYS A 72 -16.14 5.25 13.18
C LYS A 72 -15.41 6.20 12.25
N GLU A 73 -16.01 7.30 11.87
CA GLU A 73 -15.55 8.17 10.79
C GLU A 73 -14.79 9.36 11.32
N ASP A 74 -13.68 9.71 10.67
CA ASP A 74 -12.84 10.85 11.06
C ASP A 74 -12.34 11.58 9.81
N THR A 75 -12.26 12.92 9.93
CA THR A 75 -11.73 13.81 8.88
C THR A 75 -10.26 13.53 8.56
N GLU A 76 -9.47 13.01 9.51
CA GLU A 76 -8.09 12.59 9.27
C GLU A 76 -8.02 11.50 8.17
N TYR A 77 -8.93 10.52 8.23
CA TYR A 77 -8.97 9.47 7.22
C TYR A 77 -9.43 9.98 5.86
N VAL A 78 -10.37 10.94 5.82
CA VAL A 78 -10.81 11.58 4.57
C VAL A 78 -9.62 12.21 3.84
N GLU A 79 -8.80 13.00 4.53
CA GLU A 79 -7.65 13.67 3.91
C GLU A 79 -6.56 12.69 3.51
N SER A 80 -6.27 11.68 4.35
CA SER A 80 -5.31 10.61 4.02
C SER A 80 -5.73 9.83 2.76
N ILE A 81 -7.01 9.49 2.64
CA ILE A 81 -7.56 8.78 1.47
C ILE A 81 -7.42 9.61 0.21
N LYS A 82 -7.76 10.91 0.26
CA LYS A 82 -7.57 11.83 -0.88
C LYS A 82 -6.11 11.90 -1.32
N GLU A 83 -5.19 12.00 -0.36
CA GLU A 83 -3.75 12.02 -0.64
C GLU A 83 -3.29 10.72 -1.31
N ASP A 84 -3.72 9.57 -0.79
CA ASP A 84 -3.34 8.26 -1.32
C ASP A 84 -3.87 8.03 -2.73
N VAL A 85 -5.13 8.41 -3.00
CA VAL A 85 -5.72 8.31 -4.35
C VAL A 85 -4.96 9.19 -5.34
N LYS A 86 -4.65 10.44 -4.98
CA LYS A 86 -3.85 11.35 -5.81
C LYS A 86 -2.45 10.82 -6.06
N TRP A 87 -1.81 10.28 -5.02
CA TRP A 87 -0.47 9.70 -5.15
C TRP A 87 -0.43 8.52 -6.13
N LEU A 88 -1.49 7.70 -6.17
CA LEU A 88 -1.64 6.61 -7.14
C LEU A 88 -1.97 7.11 -8.56
N GLY A 89 -2.14 8.41 -8.76
CA GLY A 89 -2.50 9.02 -10.04
C GLY A 89 -4.00 9.12 -10.29
N GLY A 90 -4.85 8.82 -9.30
CA GLY A 90 -6.30 8.95 -9.41
C GLY A 90 -6.74 10.42 -9.37
N ASN A 91 -7.31 10.88 -10.47
CA ASN A 91 -7.98 12.18 -10.57
C ASN A 91 -9.48 11.92 -10.68
N TRP A 92 -10.20 12.21 -9.60
CA TRP A 92 -11.66 12.04 -9.58
C TRP A 92 -12.36 13.21 -10.24
N ASP A 93 -13.46 12.93 -10.93
CA ASP A 93 -14.30 13.95 -11.57
C ASP A 93 -15.17 14.66 -10.55
N GLU A 94 -15.78 13.91 -9.63
CA GLU A 94 -16.63 14.44 -8.57
C GLU A 94 -16.27 13.79 -7.22
N LEU A 95 -16.49 14.57 -6.15
CA LEU A 95 -16.31 14.13 -4.77
C LEU A 95 -17.64 14.14 -4.06
N TYR A 96 -18.06 13.01 -3.50
CA TYR A 96 -19.32 12.84 -2.81
C TYR A 96 -19.15 12.28 -1.41
N PHE A 97 -20.16 12.51 -0.58
CA PHE A 97 -20.35 11.87 0.71
C PHE A 97 -21.72 11.18 0.74
N ALA A 98 -21.80 9.97 1.27
CA ALA A 98 -23.07 9.26 1.45
C ALA A 98 -24.06 10.08 2.28
N SER A 99 -23.56 10.79 3.28
CA SER A 99 -24.35 11.68 4.15
C SER A 99 -25.04 12.84 3.42
N ASP A 100 -24.57 13.24 2.23
CA ASP A 100 -25.24 14.25 1.40
C ASP A 100 -26.61 13.75 0.90
N TYR A 101 -26.79 12.44 0.82
CA TYR A 101 -28.00 11.77 0.31
C TYR A 101 -28.94 11.26 1.39
N PHE A 102 -28.70 11.50 2.69
CA PHE A 102 -29.54 10.95 3.77
C PHE A 102 -31.01 11.33 3.66
N ASN A 103 -31.35 12.53 3.18
CA ASN A 103 -32.74 12.90 2.92
C ASN A 103 -33.36 12.04 1.82
N GLU A 104 -32.66 11.83 0.71
CA GLU A 104 -33.14 11.02 -0.40
C GLU A 104 -33.28 9.56 0.02
N MET A 105 -32.30 9.01 0.73
CA MET A 105 -32.38 7.64 1.27
C MET A 105 -33.56 7.45 2.21
N TYR A 106 -33.83 8.45 3.08
CA TYR A 106 -35.00 8.43 3.95
C TYR A 106 -36.31 8.41 3.13
N ASN A 107 -36.41 9.24 2.10
CA ASN A 107 -37.58 9.28 1.22
C ASN A 107 -37.78 7.94 0.47
N ARG A 108 -36.69 7.27 0.05
CA ARG A 108 -36.76 5.95 -0.58
C ARG A 108 -37.19 4.87 0.42
N ALA A 109 -36.76 4.94 1.66
CA ALA A 109 -37.24 4.05 2.72
C ALA A 109 -38.74 4.25 2.99
N VAL A 110 -39.21 5.49 3.04
CA VAL A 110 -40.64 5.83 3.13
C VAL A 110 -41.44 5.25 1.93
N LEU A 111 -40.87 5.36 0.72
CA LEU A 111 -41.49 4.75 -0.48
C LEU A 111 -41.64 3.24 -0.33
N LEU A 112 -40.61 2.55 0.16
CA LEU A 112 -40.70 1.08 0.41
C LEU A 112 -41.78 0.74 1.43
N ILE A 113 -41.91 1.52 2.50
CA ILE A 113 -42.98 1.34 3.48
C ILE A 113 -44.37 1.50 2.83
N LYS A 114 -44.56 2.57 2.03
CA LYS A 114 -45.82 2.82 1.31
C LYS A 114 -46.18 1.69 0.31
N LYS A 115 -45.18 1.06 -0.28
CA LYS A 115 -45.33 -0.12 -1.15
C LYS A 115 -45.60 -1.42 -0.36
N GLY A 116 -45.54 -1.40 0.96
CA GLY A 116 -45.61 -2.60 1.80
C GLY A 116 -44.37 -3.50 1.72
N LEU A 117 -43.24 -2.93 1.29
CA LEU A 117 -41.94 -3.61 1.09
C LEU A 117 -40.93 -3.34 2.21
N ALA A 118 -41.31 -2.62 3.25
CA ALA A 118 -40.49 -2.44 4.45
C ALA A 118 -41.38 -2.34 5.69
N TYR A 119 -40.86 -2.73 6.84
CA TYR A 119 -41.55 -2.70 8.12
C TYR A 119 -40.61 -2.43 9.28
N VAL A 120 -41.11 -1.75 10.32
CA VAL A 120 -40.38 -1.53 11.57
C VAL A 120 -40.44 -2.79 12.41
N CYS A 121 -39.30 -3.24 12.91
CA CYS A 121 -39.13 -4.48 13.66
C CYS A 121 -38.54 -4.18 15.04
N ASP A 122 -39.12 -4.75 16.08
CA ASP A 122 -38.74 -4.54 17.48
C ASP A 122 -37.99 -5.78 18.05
N LEU A 123 -37.59 -6.74 17.21
CA LEU A 123 -36.80 -7.89 17.66
C LEU A 123 -35.42 -7.41 18.14
N THR A 124 -34.99 -7.95 19.28
CA THR A 124 -33.60 -7.79 19.72
C THR A 124 -32.60 -8.43 18.75
N PRO A 125 -31.32 -8.08 18.78
CA PRO A 125 -30.32 -8.72 17.92
C PRO A 125 -30.27 -10.25 18.06
N GLU A 126 -30.48 -10.78 19.26
CA GLU A 126 -30.50 -12.21 19.58
C GLU A 126 -31.71 -12.88 18.94
N GLU A 127 -32.92 -12.32 19.14
CA GLU A 127 -34.15 -12.79 18.53
C GLU A 127 -34.06 -12.70 16.99
N ALA A 128 -33.59 -11.59 16.46
CA ALA A 128 -33.42 -11.40 15.01
C ALA A 128 -32.48 -12.45 14.39
N LYS A 129 -31.43 -12.84 15.12
CA LYS A 129 -30.52 -13.92 14.70
C LYS A 129 -31.23 -15.28 14.67
N GLU A 130 -32.03 -15.57 15.68
CA GLU A 130 -32.83 -16.81 15.74
C GLU A 130 -33.85 -16.86 14.59
N TYR A 131 -34.61 -15.78 14.38
CA TYR A 131 -35.62 -15.68 13.32
C TYR A 131 -35.01 -15.75 11.91
N ARG A 132 -33.79 -15.28 11.72
CA ARG A 132 -33.13 -15.35 10.42
C ARG A 132 -32.80 -16.77 9.97
N GLY A 133 -32.69 -17.74 10.91
CA GLY A 133 -32.31 -19.11 10.62
C GLY A 133 -30.83 -19.27 10.27
N THR A 134 -30.51 -20.37 9.58
CA THR A 134 -29.15 -20.76 9.20
C THR A 134 -29.00 -20.93 7.68
N LEU A 135 -27.83 -21.28 7.20
CA LEU A 135 -27.62 -21.60 5.78
C LEU A 135 -28.43 -22.83 5.32
N THR A 136 -28.73 -23.74 6.24
CA THR A 136 -29.46 -24.99 5.97
C THR A 136 -30.91 -24.97 6.43
N GLU A 137 -31.29 -23.99 7.24
CA GLU A 137 -32.65 -23.84 7.76
C GLU A 137 -33.24 -22.49 7.33
N PRO A 138 -34.49 -22.45 6.83
CA PRO A 138 -35.14 -21.20 6.46
C PRO A 138 -35.34 -20.30 7.70
N GLY A 139 -35.48 -19.01 7.47
CA GLY A 139 -35.87 -18.07 8.51
C GLY A 139 -37.37 -18.16 8.83
N LYS A 140 -37.74 -17.52 9.94
CA LYS A 140 -39.14 -17.35 10.39
C LYS A 140 -39.54 -15.88 10.21
N GLU A 141 -40.80 -15.66 9.88
CA GLU A 141 -41.33 -14.29 9.81
C GLU A 141 -41.35 -13.64 11.20
N SER A 142 -40.92 -12.40 11.28
CA SER A 142 -41.03 -11.59 12.49
C SER A 142 -42.49 -11.35 12.82
N PRO A 143 -42.90 -11.34 14.11
CA PRO A 143 -44.28 -10.98 14.51
C PRO A 143 -44.66 -9.55 14.07
N TYR A 144 -43.68 -8.71 13.77
CA TYR A 144 -43.87 -7.31 13.32
C TYR A 144 -43.95 -7.16 11.79
N ARG A 145 -43.75 -8.23 11.04
CA ARG A 145 -43.67 -8.24 9.57
C ARG A 145 -44.94 -7.74 8.89
N ASN A 146 -46.07 -7.94 9.52
CA ASN A 146 -47.40 -7.64 8.97
C ASN A 146 -48.07 -6.42 9.62
N ARG A 147 -47.32 -5.53 10.23
CA ARG A 147 -47.80 -4.20 10.64
C ARG A 147 -48.35 -3.43 9.45
N SER A 148 -49.40 -2.63 9.66
CA SER A 148 -49.97 -1.81 8.60
C SER A 148 -48.96 -0.77 8.06
N VAL A 149 -49.21 -0.27 6.86
CA VAL A 149 -48.39 0.80 6.26
C VAL A 149 -48.39 2.05 7.13
N GLU A 150 -49.58 2.41 7.66
CA GLU A 150 -49.76 3.59 8.51
C GLU A 150 -48.99 3.46 9.82
N GLU A 151 -49.02 2.30 10.46
CA GLU A 151 -48.24 2.04 11.68
C GLU A 151 -46.74 2.11 11.41
N ASN A 152 -46.28 1.50 10.32
CA ASN A 152 -44.86 1.54 9.95
C ASN A 152 -44.37 2.96 9.61
N LEU A 153 -45.17 3.78 8.94
CA LEU A 153 -44.86 5.18 8.67
C LEU A 153 -44.74 6.00 9.96
N ASP A 154 -45.71 5.86 10.89
CA ASP A 154 -45.67 6.51 12.19
C ASP A 154 -44.42 6.12 12.99
N LEU A 155 -44.16 4.82 13.11
CA LEU A 155 -42.98 4.32 13.83
C LEU A 155 -41.65 4.79 13.21
N PHE A 156 -41.54 4.77 11.88
CA PHE A 156 -40.31 5.20 11.22
C PHE A 156 -40.05 6.71 11.35
N GLU A 157 -41.12 7.53 11.32
CA GLU A 157 -41.00 8.96 11.61
C GLU A 157 -40.58 9.20 13.08
N ARG A 158 -41.12 8.47 14.03
CA ARG A 158 -40.76 8.55 15.45
C ARG A 158 -39.32 8.06 15.70
N MET A 159 -38.86 7.04 14.95
CA MET A 159 -37.43 6.66 14.96
C MET A 159 -36.55 7.81 14.54
N LYS A 160 -36.89 8.53 13.44
CA LYS A 160 -36.17 9.70 12.96
C LYS A 160 -36.19 10.85 13.99
N ASN A 161 -37.26 11.03 14.73
CA ASN A 161 -37.43 12.07 15.74
C ASN A 161 -36.74 11.74 17.08
N GLY A 162 -36.07 10.58 17.19
CA GLY A 162 -35.29 10.19 18.36
C GLY A 162 -36.10 9.71 19.56
N GLU A 163 -37.32 9.22 19.34
CA GLU A 163 -38.19 8.72 20.43
C GLU A 163 -37.76 7.37 20.98
N PHE A 164 -36.91 6.63 20.26
CA PHE A 164 -36.52 5.28 20.64
C PHE A 164 -34.99 5.19 20.86
N SER A 165 -34.59 4.31 21.77
CA SER A 165 -33.18 4.07 22.09
C SER A 165 -32.46 3.28 21.01
N ASP A 166 -31.13 3.31 21.02
CA ASP A 166 -30.28 2.50 20.13
C ASP A 166 -30.60 1.02 20.28
N GLY A 167 -30.81 0.35 19.15
CA GLY A 167 -31.14 -1.06 19.12
C GLY A 167 -32.58 -1.43 19.45
N GLU A 168 -33.43 -0.46 19.85
CA GLU A 168 -34.85 -0.74 20.22
C GLU A 168 -35.70 -1.07 19.00
N LYS A 169 -35.45 -0.40 17.87
CA LYS A 169 -36.15 -0.61 16.61
C LYS A 169 -35.20 -0.51 15.42
N VAL A 170 -35.54 -1.27 14.37
CA VAL A 170 -34.85 -1.20 13.06
C VAL A 170 -35.90 -1.20 11.95
N LEU A 171 -35.56 -0.67 10.79
CA LEU A 171 -36.36 -0.83 9.58
C LEU A 171 -35.78 -1.99 8.79
N ARG A 172 -36.64 -2.96 8.41
CA ARG A 172 -36.27 -4.13 7.61
C ARG A 172 -37.00 -4.10 6.26
N ALA A 173 -36.27 -4.47 5.21
CA ALA A 173 -36.91 -4.78 3.93
C ALA A 173 -37.79 -6.06 4.08
N LYS A 174 -38.93 -6.08 3.41
CA LYS A 174 -39.84 -7.22 3.39
C LYS A 174 -39.66 -7.99 2.07
N ILE A 175 -38.84 -9.04 2.11
CA ILE A 175 -38.45 -9.80 0.92
C ILE A 175 -38.87 -11.26 1.05
N ASP A 176 -37.98 -12.14 1.51
CA ASP A 176 -38.26 -13.59 1.60
C ASP A 176 -37.45 -14.26 2.72
N MET A 177 -38.10 -14.60 3.81
CA MET A 177 -37.48 -15.28 4.95
C MET A 177 -37.04 -16.71 4.66
N SER A 178 -37.50 -17.30 3.55
CA SER A 178 -37.12 -18.65 3.12
C SER A 178 -35.95 -18.67 2.12
N SER A 179 -35.50 -17.52 1.68
CA SER A 179 -34.41 -17.40 0.68
C SER A 179 -33.17 -18.20 1.10
N PRO A 180 -32.52 -18.94 0.20
CA PRO A 180 -31.24 -19.57 0.46
C PRO A 180 -30.13 -18.51 0.66
N ASN A 181 -30.29 -17.31 0.10
CA ASN A 181 -29.42 -16.18 0.32
C ASN A 181 -29.79 -15.42 1.60
N MET A 182 -28.94 -15.50 2.61
CA MET A 182 -29.18 -14.87 3.92
C MET A 182 -29.38 -13.34 3.84
N ASN A 183 -28.80 -12.69 2.82
CA ASN A 183 -28.96 -11.24 2.61
C ASN A 183 -30.35 -10.84 2.12
N MET A 184 -31.13 -11.80 1.62
CA MET A 184 -32.51 -11.60 1.15
C MET A 184 -33.56 -11.91 2.22
N ARG A 185 -33.17 -12.40 3.42
CA ARG A 185 -34.07 -12.71 4.53
C ARG A 185 -34.38 -11.47 5.35
N ASP A 186 -35.25 -10.64 4.82
CA ASP A 186 -35.72 -9.38 5.41
C ASP A 186 -34.55 -8.58 6.07
N PRO A 187 -33.56 -8.10 5.29
CA PRO A 187 -32.40 -7.44 5.82
C PRO A 187 -32.74 -6.12 6.51
N ILE A 188 -31.93 -5.73 7.51
CA ILE A 188 -32.02 -4.42 8.14
C ILE A 188 -31.52 -3.39 7.14
N ILE A 189 -32.32 -2.33 6.90
CA ILE A 189 -31.98 -1.23 5.98
C ILE A 189 -31.77 0.10 6.71
N TYR A 190 -32.33 0.28 7.92
CA TYR A 190 -32.07 1.41 8.82
C TYR A 190 -31.92 0.96 10.26
N ARG A 191 -31.04 1.63 10.99
CA ARG A 191 -30.83 1.46 12.43
C ARG A 191 -30.88 2.79 13.16
N ILE A 192 -31.13 2.76 14.47
CA ILE A 192 -31.02 3.91 15.37
C ILE A 192 -29.58 3.97 15.91
N ALA A 193 -28.98 5.13 15.88
CA ALA A 193 -27.69 5.43 16.51
C ALA A 193 -27.64 6.90 16.95
N HIS A 194 -27.67 7.14 18.27
CA HIS A 194 -27.52 8.47 18.84
C HIS A 194 -26.02 8.81 18.95
N ALA A 195 -25.47 9.33 17.86
CA ALA A 195 -24.06 9.73 17.77
C ALA A 195 -23.93 10.94 16.85
N THR A 196 -23.00 11.84 17.17
CA THR A 196 -22.66 12.99 16.34
C THR A 196 -21.93 12.52 15.09
N HIS A 197 -22.46 12.84 13.92
CA HIS A 197 -21.88 12.51 12.63
C HIS A 197 -20.89 13.59 12.18
N HIS A 198 -19.74 13.21 11.64
CA HIS A 198 -18.66 14.14 11.26
C HIS A 198 -19.09 15.23 10.26
N ASN A 199 -20.05 14.93 9.37
CA ASN A 199 -20.51 15.86 8.32
C ASN A 199 -21.90 16.47 8.64
N THR A 200 -22.84 15.70 9.21
CA THR A 200 -24.22 16.16 9.45
C THR A 200 -24.51 16.54 10.90
N GLY A 201 -23.55 16.39 11.82
CA GLY A 201 -23.71 16.66 13.24
C GLY A 201 -24.81 15.81 13.88
N ASP A 202 -25.69 16.41 14.67
CA ASP A 202 -26.78 15.74 15.39
C ASP A 202 -28.12 15.79 14.64
N LYS A 203 -28.10 16.08 13.34
CA LYS A 203 -29.32 16.18 12.52
C LYS A 203 -30.07 14.84 12.39
N TRP A 204 -29.34 13.72 12.42
CA TRP A 204 -29.86 12.38 12.25
C TRP A 204 -29.56 11.51 13.48
N CYS A 205 -30.50 10.64 13.83
CA CYS A 205 -30.32 9.57 14.80
C CYS A 205 -30.73 8.20 14.23
N ILE A 206 -31.12 8.16 12.95
CA ILE A 206 -31.27 6.93 12.18
C ILE A 206 -30.32 6.97 10.98
N TYR A 207 -29.72 5.84 10.67
CA TYR A 207 -28.71 5.73 9.62
C TYR A 207 -29.00 4.52 8.73
N PRO A 208 -28.84 4.67 7.39
CA PRO A 208 -29.01 3.57 6.48
C PRO A 208 -27.90 2.54 6.68
N MET A 209 -28.24 1.28 6.44
CA MET A 209 -27.24 0.21 6.37
C MET A 209 -26.60 0.19 4.99
N TYR A 210 -25.35 -0.30 4.91
CA TYR A 210 -24.56 -0.37 3.69
C TYR A 210 -25.35 -0.92 2.49
N ASP A 211 -26.03 -2.06 2.64
CA ASP A 211 -26.74 -2.72 1.55
C ASP A 211 -27.94 -1.93 1.01
N PHE A 212 -28.42 -0.94 1.75
CA PHE A 212 -29.46 -0.01 1.31
C PHE A 212 -28.87 1.28 0.75
N ALA A 213 -27.85 1.84 1.41
CA ALA A 213 -27.22 3.10 1.01
C ALA A 213 -26.48 2.97 -0.32
N HIS A 214 -25.58 1.99 -0.42
CA HIS A 214 -24.69 1.79 -1.54
C HIS A 214 -25.36 1.74 -2.93
N PRO A 215 -26.42 0.92 -3.16
CA PRO A 215 -27.12 0.93 -4.44
C PRO A 215 -27.82 2.26 -4.74
N LEU A 216 -28.32 2.98 -3.73
CA LEU A 216 -28.94 4.29 -3.91
C LEU A 216 -27.91 5.36 -4.28
N GLU A 217 -26.78 5.38 -3.62
CA GLU A 217 -25.65 6.25 -3.93
C GLU A 217 -25.18 6.07 -5.38
N ASP A 218 -24.94 4.82 -5.77
CA ASP A 218 -24.52 4.49 -7.15
C ASP A 218 -25.55 4.99 -8.17
N ALA A 219 -26.85 4.81 -7.88
CA ALA A 219 -27.91 5.27 -8.78
C ALA A 219 -28.06 6.79 -8.84
N ILE A 220 -27.95 7.48 -7.69
CA ILE A 220 -28.00 8.96 -7.61
C ILE A 220 -26.83 9.57 -8.40
N GLU A 221 -25.64 9.01 -8.25
CA GLU A 221 -24.40 9.45 -8.92
C GLU A 221 -24.31 8.98 -10.38
N LYS A 222 -25.31 8.22 -10.85
CA LYS A 222 -25.36 7.66 -12.23
C LYS A 222 -24.18 6.74 -12.55
N VAL A 223 -23.65 6.05 -11.55
CA VAL A 223 -22.62 5.04 -11.76
C VAL A 223 -23.16 3.96 -12.70
N THR A 224 -22.39 3.61 -13.72
CA THR A 224 -22.78 2.57 -14.69
C THR A 224 -22.26 1.20 -14.31
N HIS A 225 -21.02 1.14 -13.86
CA HIS A 225 -20.31 -0.08 -13.48
C HIS A 225 -19.83 0.05 -12.04
N SER A 226 -20.57 -0.58 -11.13
CA SER A 226 -20.33 -0.61 -9.70
C SER A 226 -19.38 -1.77 -9.39
N ILE A 227 -18.06 -1.49 -9.41
CA ILE A 227 -17.01 -2.50 -9.27
C ILE A 227 -16.66 -2.67 -7.79
N CYS A 228 -16.73 -3.90 -7.28
CA CYS A 228 -16.43 -4.24 -5.89
C CYS A 228 -15.72 -5.60 -5.77
N THR A 229 -15.40 -6.03 -4.54
CA THR A 229 -14.74 -7.31 -4.31
C THR A 229 -15.75 -8.46 -4.19
N LEU A 230 -15.28 -9.71 -4.36
CA LEU A 230 -16.11 -10.93 -4.30
C LEU A 230 -16.87 -11.12 -2.98
N GLU A 231 -16.49 -10.41 -1.93
CA GLU A 231 -17.21 -10.41 -0.65
C GLU A 231 -18.68 -9.99 -0.80
N PHE A 232 -18.99 -9.19 -1.82
CA PHE A 232 -20.30 -8.63 -2.10
C PHE A 232 -21.09 -9.40 -3.16
N GLU A 233 -20.60 -10.54 -3.65
CA GLU A 233 -21.30 -11.33 -4.67
C GLU A 233 -22.70 -11.77 -4.21
N ASP A 234 -22.80 -12.26 -2.98
CA ASP A 234 -24.09 -12.65 -2.38
C ASP A 234 -24.99 -11.46 -2.03
N HIS A 235 -24.45 -10.24 -2.00
CA HIS A 235 -25.21 -9.01 -1.77
C HIS A 235 -25.85 -8.45 -3.06
N ARG A 236 -25.38 -8.86 -4.24
CA ARG A 236 -25.88 -8.34 -5.54
C ARG A 236 -27.40 -8.49 -5.73
N PRO A 237 -28.05 -9.60 -5.34
CA PRO A 237 -29.52 -9.69 -5.45
C PRO A 237 -30.25 -8.62 -4.62
N LEU A 238 -29.73 -8.27 -3.46
CA LEU A 238 -30.27 -7.20 -2.63
C LEU A 238 -29.99 -5.82 -3.25
N TYR A 239 -28.81 -5.60 -3.79
CA TYR A 239 -28.45 -4.39 -4.54
C TYR A 239 -29.45 -4.14 -5.70
N ASP A 240 -29.68 -5.13 -6.54
CA ASP A 240 -30.63 -5.06 -7.67
C ASP A 240 -32.07 -4.85 -7.18
N TRP A 241 -32.46 -5.47 -6.06
CA TRP A 241 -33.77 -5.29 -5.45
C TRP A 241 -33.97 -3.85 -4.97
N VAL A 242 -32.98 -3.26 -4.29
CA VAL A 242 -33.07 -1.87 -3.78
C VAL A 242 -33.18 -0.88 -4.95
N VAL A 243 -32.33 -0.99 -5.98
CA VAL A 243 -32.40 -0.10 -7.16
C VAL A 243 -33.77 -0.16 -7.81
N ARG A 244 -34.33 -1.37 -8.01
CA ARG A 244 -35.62 -1.59 -8.65
C ARG A 244 -36.78 -1.09 -7.78
N GLU A 245 -36.86 -1.53 -6.52
CA GLU A 245 -38.02 -1.23 -5.67
C GLU A 245 -38.03 0.23 -5.16
N CYS A 246 -36.88 0.85 -5.06
CA CYS A 246 -36.78 2.28 -4.79
C CYS A 246 -37.02 3.15 -6.03
N GLU A 247 -37.33 2.54 -7.19
CA GLU A 247 -37.67 3.24 -8.43
C GLU A 247 -36.58 4.24 -8.86
N MET A 248 -35.33 3.80 -8.83
CA MET A 248 -34.21 4.63 -9.23
C MET A 248 -34.16 4.75 -10.76
N GLU A 249 -33.93 5.96 -11.25
CA GLU A 249 -33.84 6.24 -12.70
C GLU A 249 -32.63 5.54 -13.33
N ALA A 250 -31.46 5.70 -12.73
CA ALA A 250 -30.25 5.01 -13.16
C ALA A 250 -30.24 3.56 -12.65
N GLN A 251 -29.74 2.66 -13.50
CA GLN A 251 -29.66 1.23 -13.24
C GLN A 251 -28.18 0.77 -13.22
N PRO A 252 -27.44 1.07 -12.15
CA PRO A 252 -26.04 0.65 -12.02
C PRO A 252 -25.95 -0.89 -11.99
N ARG A 253 -24.83 -1.40 -12.51
CA ARG A 253 -24.55 -2.84 -12.49
C ARG A 253 -23.41 -3.15 -11.54
N GLN A 254 -23.69 -3.92 -10.49
CA GLN A 254 -22.64 -4.42 -9.59
C GLN A 254 -21.84 -5.54 -10.27
N ILE A 255 -20.52 -5.47 -10.18
CA ILE A 255 -19.57 -6.41 -10.78
C ILE A 255 -18.48 -6.70 -9.76
N GLU A 256 -18.27 -7.98 -9.44
CA GLU A 256 -17.33 -8.38 -8.41
C GLU A 256 -16.06 -8.98 -9.01
N PHE A 257 -14.92 -8.69 -8.35
CA PHE A 257 -13.62 -9.26 -8.69
C PHE A 257 -12.87 -9.73 -7.43
N ALA A 258 -11.89 -10.61 -7.63
CA ALA A 258 -11.09 -11.16 -6.54
C ALA A 258 -10.26 -10.09 -5.84
N ARG A 259 -10.38 -10.01 -4.50
CA ARG A 259 -9.53 -9.15 -3.69
C ARG A 259 -8.05 -9.56 -3.80
N LEU A 260 -7.16 -8.65 -3.46
CA LEU A 260 -5.74 -8.93 -3.34
C LEU A 260 -5.45 -9.60 -1.99
N ASN A 261 -4.90 -10.81 -2.03
CA ASN A 261 -4.28 -11.46 -0.88
C ASN A 261 -2.78 -11.63 -1.16
N MET A 262 -1.93 -11.43 -0.16
CA MET A 262 -0.48 -11.51 -0.31
C MET A 262 0.12 -12.37 0.79
N THR A 263 1.20 -13.10 0.47
CA THR A 263 2.00 -13.79 1.48
C THR A 263 2.65 -12.77 2.44
N ASN A 264 2.94 -13.20 3.65
CA ASN A 264 3.65 -12.41 4.67
C ASN A 264 3.01 -11.03 4.98
N THR A 265 1.73 -10.85 4.66
CA THR A 265 1.06 -9.55 4.73
C THR A 265 -0.29 -9.67 5.42
N VAL A 266 -0.53 -8.84 6.42
CA VAL A 266 -1.83 -8.68 7.10
C VAL A 266 -2.52 -7.46 6.52
N MET A 267 -3.76 -7.63 6.01
CA MET A 267 -4.57 -6.53 5.45
C MET A 267 -5.84 -6.25 6.25
N SER A 268 -6.11 -7.01 7.31
CA SER A 268 -7.22 -6.75 8.22
C SER A 268 -7.01 -5.44 8.97
N LYS A 269 -7.92 -4.46 8.81
CA LYS A 269 -7.86 -3.16 9.51
C LYS A 269 -7.70 -3.32 11.03
N ARG A 270 -8.43 -4.26 11.65
CA ARG A 270 -8.34 -4.53 13.09
C ARG A 270 -6.94 -4.96 13.51
N LYS A 271 -6.31 -5.87 12.73
CA LYS A 271 -4.97 -6.35 13.02
C LYS A 271 -3.92 -5.27 12.77
N LEU A 272 -4.06 -4.47 11.71
CA LEU A 272 -3.18 -3.34 11.43
C LEU A 272 -3.27 -2.29 12.54
N LYS A 273 -4.48 -1.97 13.01
CA LYS A 273 -4.68 -1.06 14.15
C LYS A 273 -4.01 -1.60 15.41
N GLN A 274 -4.10 -2.89 15.68
CA GLN A 274 -3.46 -3.52 16.83
C GLN A 274 -1.94 -3.38 16.78
N LEU A 275 -1.30 -3.53 15.61
CA LEU A 275 0.15 -3.31 15.45
C LEU A 275 0.58 -1.89 15.83
N VAL A 276 -0.26 -0.91 15.49
CA VAL A 276 -0.01 0.51 15.83
C VAL A 276 -0.26 0.76 17.33
N ASP A 277 -1.40 0.31 17.86
CA ASP A 277 -1.78 0.55 19.25
C ASP A 277 -0.81 -0.11 20.24
N GLU A 278 -0.26 -1.27 19.93
CA GLU A 278 0.72 -1.98 20.73
C GLU A 278 2.17 -1.49 20.52
N GLY A 279 2.40 -0.51 19.64
CA GLY A 279 3.72 0.06 19.38
C GLY A 279 4.69 -0.90 18.69
N ILE A 280 4.20 -1.95 18.01
CA ILE A 280 5.02 -2.90 17.23
C ILE A 280 5.58 -2.21 15.98
N VAL A 281 4.82 -1.28 15.43
CA VAL A 281 5.20 -0.41 14.32
C VAL A 281 5.14 1.05 14.74
N ASP A 282 5.84 1.91 14.00
CA ASP A 282 6.01 3.34 14.27
C ASP A 282 4.83 4.21 13.82
N GLY A 283 3.68 3.61 13.60
CA GLY A 283 2.46 4.25 13.13
C GLY A 283 1.96 3.66 11.82
N TRP A 284 0.90 4.27 11.29
CA TRP A 284 0.27 3.80 10.05
C TRP A 284 1.14 3.95 8.81
N ASP A 285 2.11 4.87 8.85
CA ASP A 285 3.08 5.13 7.80
C ASP A 285 4.40 4.35 7.96
N ASP A 286 4.47 3.40 8.89
CA ASP A 286 5.67 2.56 9.05
C ASP A 286 5.99 1.84 7.73
N PRO A 287 7.24 1.89 7.24
CA PRO A 287 7.65 1.22 6.00
C PRO A 287 7.42 -0.30 5.94
N ARG A 288 7.15 -0.95 7.07
CA ARG A 288 6.79 -2.38 7.16
C ARG A 288 5.30 -2.64 7.00
N MET A 289 4.47 -1.58 7.05
CA MET A 289 3.03 -1.68 6.92
C MET A 289 2.62 -1.76 5.44
N PRO A 290 1.58 -2.55 5.10
CA PRO A 290 1.05 -2.62 3.75
C PRO A 290 0.13 -1.44 3.40
N THR A 291 0.06 -0.42 4.25
CA THR A 291 -0.69 0.81 3.99
C THR A 291 -0.07 1.58 2.83
N ILE A 292 -0.87 2.32 2.09
CA ILE A 292 -0.37 3.12 0.96
C ILE A 292 0.60 4.18 1.46
N CYS A 293 0.30 4.86 2.58
CA CYS A 293 1.22 5.80 3.20
C CYS A 293 2.52 5.14 3.68
N GLY A 294 2.46 3.90 4.20
CA GLY A 294 3.67 3.13 4.57
C GLY A 294 4.52 2.76 3.37
N LEU A 295 3.90 2.26 2.30
CA LEU A 295 4.60 1.95 1.04
C LEU A 295 5.22 3.21 0.41
N ARG A 296 4.51 4.34 0.43
CA ARG A 296 5.01 5.64 -0.04
C ARG A 296 6.21 6.09 0.79
N ARG A 297 6.14 6.04 2.12
CA ARG A 297 7.26 6.39 3.01
C ARG A 297 8.44 5.44 2.84
N ARG A 298 8.19 4.14 2.62
CA ARG A 298 9.24 3.17 2.27
C ARG A 298 9.98 3.56 0.99
N GLY A 299 9.32 4.25 0.06
CA GLY A 299 9.89 4.72 -1.21
C GLY A 299 9.38 3.97 -2.44
N CYS A 300 8.33 3.15 -2.31
CA CYS A 300 7.63 2.58 -3.46
C CYS A 300 7.10 3.69 -4.37
N THR A 301 7.02 3.43 -5.66
CA THR A 301 6.52 4.38 -6.65
C THR A 301 5.10 4.00 -7.10
N PRO A 302 4.27 4.98 -7.50
CA PRO A 302 2.96 4.69 -8.07
C PRO A 302 3.03 3.79 -9.29
N GLU A 303 4.04 3.97 -10.16
CA GLU A 303 4.26 3.18 -11.36
C GLU A 303 4.55 1.71 -11.03
N ALA A 304 5.35 1.46 -10.01
CA ALA A 304 5.64 0.10 -9.55
C ALA A 304 4.36 -0.61 -9.07
N LEU A 305 3.50 0.10 -8.30
CA LEU A 305 2.20 -0.44 -7.86
C LEU A 305 1.25 -0.66 -9.03
N LYS A 306 1.20 0.24 -10.01
CA LYS A 306 0.41 0.09 -11.24
C LYS A 306 0.84 -1.15 -12.03
N ASN A 307 2.14 -1.32 -12.24
CA ASN A 307 2.69 -2.48 -12.95
C ASN A 307 2.43 -3.79 -12.18
N PHE A 308 2.59 -3.78 -10.86
CA PHE A 308 2.27 -4.92 -10.01
C PHE A 308 0.79 -5.32 -10.11
N CYS A 309 -0.14 -4.38 -9.96
CA CYS A 309 -1.57 -4.65 -10.08
C CYS A 309 -1.97 -5.13 -11.48
N SER A 310 -1.36 -4.55 -12.53
CA SER A 310 -1.57 -4.97 -13.93
C SER A 310 -1.12 -6.41 -14.16
N ALA A 311 0.02 -6.80 -13.60
CA ALA A 311 0.56 -8.15 -13.75
C ALA A 311 -0.27 -9.21 -13.00
N ILE A 312 -0.88 -8.85 -11.85
CA ILE A 312 -1.82 -9.73 -11.15
C ILE A 312 -3.09 -9.93 -11.98
N GLY A 313 -3.55 -8.87 -12.66
CA GLY A 313 -4.77 -8.88 -13.43
C GLY A 313 -6.06 -8.90 -12.59
N VAL A 314 -7.19 -9.13 -13.29
CA VAL A 314 -8.53 -9.11 -12.71
C VAL A 314 -9.18 -10.47 -12.92
N ALA A 315 -9.48 -11.18 -11.82
CA ALA A 315 -10.05 -12.52 -11.83
C ALA A 315 -11.29 -12.62 -10.94
N LYS A 316 -12.09 -13.67 -11.15
CA LYS A 316 -13.25 -14.03 -10.32
C LYS A 316 -12.94 -15.09 -9.25
N ALA A 317 -11.70 -15.53 -9.14
CA ALA A 317 -11.26 -16.49 -8.14
C ALA A 317 -10.18 -15.88 -7.25
N ASN A 318 -10.34 -16.01 -5.94
CA ASN A 318 -9.34 -15.55 -4.99
C ASN A 318 -8.04 -16.34 -5.16
N SER A 319 -6.93 -15.63 -5.14
CA SER A 319 -5.58 -16.20 -5.16
C SER A 319 -4.68 -15.41 -4.22
N THR A 320 -3.61 -16.06 -3.75
CA THR A 320 -2.59 -15.39 -2.94
C THR A 320 -1.38 -15.10 -3.81
N VAL A 321 -0.92 -13.86 -3.80
CA VAL A 321 0.23 -13.36 -4.55
C VAL A 321 1.45 -13.35 -3.64
N ASP A 322 2.59 -13.78 -4.16
CA ASP A 322 3.86 -13.69 -3.44
C ASP A 322 4.22 -12.20 -3.22
N SER A 323 4.47 -11.80 -1.98
CA SER A 323 4.86 -10.42 -1.64
C SER A 323 6.15 -9.96 -2.32
N GLN A 324 7.05 -10.89 -2.66
CA GLN A 324 8.26 -10.59 -3.41
C GLN A 324 7.99 -10.10 -4.84
N MET A 325 6.80 -10.37 -5.40
CA MET A 325 6.39 -9.84 -6.69
C MET A 325 6.26 -8.30 -6.66
N LEU A 326 5.76 -7.73 -5.56
CA LEU A 326 5.75 -6.28 -5.39
C LEU A 326 7.18 -5.73 -5.37
N ASP A 327 8.07 -6.33 -4.58
CA ASP A 327 9.47 -5.93 -4.52
C ASP A 327 10.19 -6.04 -5.88
N TYR A 328 9.79 -7.01 -6.71
CA TYR A 328 10.27 -7.13 -8.08
C TYR A 328 9.89 -5.90 -8.92
N PHE A 329 8.62 -5.50 -8.96
CA PHE A 329 8.18 -4.33 -9.73
C PHE A 329 8.75 -3.02 -9.20
N VAL A 330 8.90 -2.88 -7.89
CA VAL A 330 9.56 -1.73 -7.27
C VAL A 330 11.02 -1.65 -7.72
N ARG A 331 11.73 -2.78 -7.76
CA ARG A 331 13.13 -2.84 -8.19
C ARG A 331 13.28 -2.50 -9.67
N GLU A 332 12.42 -3.05 -10.53
CA GLU A 332 12.44 -2.76 -11.97
C GLU A 332 12.23 -1.27 -12.26
N ASP A 333 11.28 -0.64 -11.58
CA ASP A 333 11.02 0.79 -11.74
C ASP A 333 12.20 1.65 -11.24
N LEU A 334 12.75 1.32 -10.07
CA LEU A 334 13.86 2.06 -9.47
C LEU A 334 15.17 1.92 -10.27
N GLN A 335 15.41 0.79 -10.94
CA GLN A 335 16.57 0.64 -11.82
C GLN A 335 16.60 1.67 -12.94
N LEU A 336 15.44 2.14 -13.37
CA LEU A 336 15.30 3.13 -14.44
C LEU A 336 15.35 4.57 -13.95
N LYS A 337 15.17 4.82 -12.64
CA LYS A 337 14.93 6.16 -12.10
C LYS A 337 15.96 6.60 -11.06
N ALA A 338 16.54 5.67 -10.31
CA ALA A 338 17.38 5.99 -9.17
C ALA A 338 18.87 6.13 -9.57
N PRO A 339 19.51 7.28 -9.30
CA PRO A 339 20.94 7.42 -9.47
C PRO A 339 21.71 6.56 -8.47
N ASN A 340 22.92 6.14 -8.85
CA ASN A 340 23.84 5.43 -7.98
C ASN A 340 24.52 6.40 -7.00
N ALA A 341 24.69 5.94 -5.77
CA ALA A 341 25.52 6.60 -4.76
C ALA A 341 26.36 5.57 -4.01
N MET A 342 27.52 5.97 -3.52
CA MET A 342 28.36 5.14 -2.66
C MET A 342 28.06 5.46 -1.19
N ALA A 343 27.68 4.43 -0.44
CA ALA A 343 27.46 4.53 0.99
C ALA A 343 28.02 3.29 1.68
N ILE A 344 28.55 3.46 2.86
CA ILE A 344 29.10 2.40 3.71
C ILE A 344 28.22 2.25 4.94
N LEU A 345 27.57 1.13 5.06
CA LEU A 345 26.60 0.87 6.12
C LEU A 345 27.27 0.32 7.39
N LYS A 346 28.31 -0.50 7.23
CA LYS A 346 29.13 -1.06 8.34
C LYS A 346 30.59 -0.70 8.08
N PRO A 347 31.05 0.49 8.51
CA PRO A 347 32.33 1.05 8.12
C PRO A 347 33.52 0.32 8.73
N LEU A 348 34.52 0.06 7.89
CA LEU A 348 35.88 -0.31 8.26
C LEU A 348 36.83 0.75 7.67
N LYS A 349 37.72 1.31 8.47
CA LYS A 349 38.67 2.30 8.03
C LYS A 349 39.76 1.67 7.16
N LEU A 350 40.06 2.29 6.03
CA LEU A 350 41.13 1.94 5.12
C LEU A 350 42.08 3.14 4.96
N VAL A 351 43.36 2.94 5.22
CA VAL A 351 44.39 3.97 5.06
C VAL A 351 45.32 3.61 3.90
N ILE A 352 45.44 4.51 2.93
CA ILE A 352 46.37 4.36 1.79
C ILE A 352 47.69 4.97 2.18
N THR A 353 48.64 4.18 2.66
CA THR A 353 49.87 4.63 3.32
C THR A 353 50.82 5.39 2.39
N ASN A 354 50.78 5.13 1.08
CA ASN A 354 51.60 5.82 0.08
C ASN A 354 50.82 6.92 -0.70
N TYR A 355 49.59 7.29 -0.28
CA TYR A 355 48.90 8.44 -0.83
C TYR A 355 49.37 9.72 -0.10
N PRO A 356 49.60 10.85 -0.82
CA PRO A 356 50.10 12.07 -0.22
C PRO A 356 49.22 12.59 0.91
N GLU A 357 49.83 12.96 2.04
CA GLU A 357 49.11 13.53 3.19
C GLU A 357 48.49 14.89 2.83
N GLY A 358 47.28 15.13 3.31
CA GLY A 358 46.54 16.36 3.09
C GLY A 358 46.05 16.60 1.66
N GLN A 359 46.32 15.68 0.74
CA GLN A 359 45.81 15.77 -0.63
C GLN A 359 44.40 15.14 -0.72
N THR A 360 43.50 15.89 -1.37
CA THR A 360 42.18 15.38 -1.82
C THR A 360 42.05 15.62 -3.32
N GLU A 361 41.70 14.60 -4.07
CA GLU A 361 41.36 14.73 -5.49
C GLU A 361 39.89 14.42 -5.72
N MET A 362 39.31 14.99 -6.79
CA MET A 362 37.94 14.73 -7.19
C MET A 362 37.93 13.69 -8.31
N LEU A 363 37.34 12.53 -8.06
CA LEU A 363 37.23 11.44 -9.02
C LEU A 363 35.86 11.41 -9.67
N GLU A 364 35.84 11.19 -10.98
CA GLU A 364 34.60 11.10 -11.75
C GLU A 364 34.03 9.70 -11.65
N VAL A 365 32.76 9.62 -11.18
CA VAL A 365 32.01 8.36 -11.01
C VAL A 365 30.67 8.47 -11.74
N SER A 366 30.27 7.40 -12.44
CA SER A 366 28.98 7.34 -13.15
C SER A 366 27.80 7.34 -12.18
N ASN A 367 26.76 8.11 -12.51
CA ASN A 367 25.49 8.12 -11.78
C ASN A 367 24.60 6.91 -12.08
N ASN A 368 24.86 6.23 -13.20
CA ASN A 368 24.22 4.94 -13.52
C ASN A 368 25.14 4.15 -14.47
N ALA A 369 25.52 2.94 -14.08
CA ALA A 369 26.42 2.12 -14.89
C ALA A 369 25.76 1.57 -16.17
N LYS A 370 24.44 1.58 -16.27
CA LYS A 370 23.67 1.05 -17.40
C LYS A 370 23.13 2.13 -18.33
N ASP A 371 23.01 3.36 -17.85
CA ASP A 371 22.42 4.47 -18.59
C ASP A 371 23.29 5.74 -18.44
N GLU A 372 24.05 6.03 -19.49
CA GLU A 372 24.95 7.19 -19.53
C GLU A 372 24.21 8.53 -19.48
N SER A 373 22.89 8.57 -19.77
CA SER A 373 22.09 9.79 -19.70
C SER A 373 21.99 10.38 -18.28
N PHE A 374 22.20 9.55 -17.26
CA PHE A 374 22.31 10.02 -15.86
C PHE A 374 23.57 10.87 -15.59
N GLY A 375 24.54 10.86 -16.52
CA GLY A 375 25.77 11.62 -16.37
C GLY A 375 26.70 11.05 -15.29
N LYS A 376 27.57 11.93 -14.81
CA LYS A 376 28.61 11.59 -13.84
C LYS A 376 28.65 12.63 -12.73
N ARG A 377 29.27 12.29 -11.61
CA ARG A 377 29.51 13.17 -10.48
C ARG A 377 30.97 13.10 -10.05
N LEU A 378 31.43 14.13 -9.36
CA LEU A 378 32.74 14.17 -8.76
C LEU A 378 32.68 13.76 -7.29
N VAL A 379 33.49 12.79 -6.89
CA VAL A 379 33.54 12.26 -5.53
C VAL A 379 34.93 12.51 -4.94
N PRO A 380 35.02 13.07 -3.71
CA PRO A 380 36.32 13.32 -3.08
C PRO A 380 36.99 11.98 -2.74
N PHE A 381 38.34 11.95 -2.94
CA PHE A 381 39.21 10.82 -2.65
C PHE A 381 40.47 11.30 -1.95
N SER A 382 40.79 10.76 -0.81
CA SER A 382 41.98 11.08 -0.04
C SER A 382 42.64 9.82 0.53
N ARG A 383 43.62 10.03 1.41
CA ARG A 383 44.39 8.96 2.04
C ARG A 383 43.56 8.02 2.91
N GLU A 384 42.50 8.53 3.58
CA GLU A 384 41.66 7.78 4.50
C GLU A 384 40.28 7.58 3.90
N LEU A 385 39.84 6.33 3.87
CA LEU A 385 38.57 5.90 3.32
C LEU A 385 37.81 5.03 4.31
N TYR A 386 36.50 4.91 4.11
CA TYR A 386 35.70 3.82 4.67
C TYR A 386 35.31 2.84 3.57
N VAL A 387 35.35 1.53 3.91
CA VAL A 387 34.85 0.41 3.11
C VAL A 387 33.94 -0.44 3.97
N GLU A 388 33.13 -1.33 3.37
CA GLU A 388 32.30 -2.24 4.14
C GLU A 388 33.15 -3.24 4.93
N GLN A 389 32.77 -3.54 6.18
CA GLN A 389 33.43 -4.58 6.97
C GLN A 389 33.49 -5.93 6.23
N GLU A 390 32.43 -6.28 5.51
CA GLU A 390 32.36 -7.52 4.74
C GLU A 390 33.29 -7.55 3.50
N ASP A 391 33.84 -6.40 3.09
CA ASP A 391 34.81 -6.30 2.02
C ASP A 391 36.23 -6.66 2.45
N PHE A 392 36.43 -6.96 3.72
CA PHE A 392 37.69 -7.42 4.26
C PHE A 392 37.52 -8.75 5.00
N MET A 393 38.48 -9.64 4.82
CA MET A 393 38.56 -10.91 5.52
C MET A 393 40.03 -11.26 5.76
N GLU A 394 40.43 -11.47 7.01
CA GLU A 394 41.83 -11.77 7.36
C GLU A 394 42.25 -13.14 6.80
N VAL A 395 41.37 -14.12 6.89
CA VAL A 395 41.57 -15.48 6.32
C VAL A 395 40.48 -15.71 5.29
N PRO A 396 40.76 -15.54 3.98
CA PRO A 396 39.74 -15.60 2.95
C PRO A 396 39.19 -17.01 2.75
N ILE A 397 37.90 -17.13 2.57
CA ILE A 397 37.23 -18.35 2.16
C ILE A 397 37.37 -18.58 0.64
N LYS A 398 37.13 -19.80 0.17
CA LYS A 398 37.17 -20.14 -1.25
C LYS A 398 36.21 -19.23 -2.07
N LYS A 399 36.74 -18.67 -3.16
CA LYS A 399 36.00 -17.71 -4.04
C LYS A 399 35.72 -16.33 -3.42
N TYR A 400 36.46 -15.93 -2.37
CA TYR A 400 36.42 -14.57 -1.88
C TYR A 400 37.35 -13.69 -2.73
N PHE A 401 36.82 -12.70 -3.42
CA PHE A 401 37.56 -11.84 -4.37
C PHE A 401 37.63 -10.39 -3.88
N ARG A 402 37.50 -10.14 -2.58
CA ARG A 402 37.59 -8.84 -1.94
C ARG A 402 38.95 -8.71 -1.22
N LEU A 403 39.11 -7.71 -0.33
CA LEU A 403 40.37 -7.47 0.36
C LEU A 403 40.69 -8.54 1.42
N PHE A 404 41.95 -8.95 1.42
CA PHE A 404 42.59 -9.73 2.48
C PHE A 404 44.11 -9.43 2.44
N PRO A 405 44.89 -9.77 3.48
CA PRO A 405 46.32 -9.49 3.49
C PRO A 405 47.03 -10.02 2.25
N GLY A 406 47.72 -9.11 1.55
CA GLY A 406 48.43 -9.41 0.31
C GLY A 406 47.61 -9.38 -0.98
N ASN A 407 46.28 -9.26 -0.91
CA ASN A 407 45.41 -9.17 -2.08
C ASN A 407 45.22 -7.74 -2.58
N GLU A 408 44.95 -7.64 -3.87
CA GLU A 408 44.68 -6.38 -4.56
C GLU A 408 43.26 -6.35 -5.14
N VAL A 409 42.57 -5.22 -4.98
CA VAL A 409 41.24 -4.96 -5.55
C VAL A 409 41.18 -3.59 -6.19
N ARG A 410 40.16 -3.35 -7.02
CA ARG A 410 39.83 -2.00 -7.51
C ARG A 410 38.89 -1.29 -6.55
N LEU A 411 39.26 -0.09 -6.16
CA LEU A 411 38.30 0.87 -5.63
C LEU A 411 37.49 1.46 -6.79
N MET A 412 36.16 1.41 -6.69
CA MET A 412 35.24 1.79 -7.78
C MET A 412 35.50 3.22 -8.26
N GLY A 413 35.74 3.39 -9.57
CA GLY A 413 36.04 4.70 -10.15
C GLY A 413 37.39 5.30 -9.73
N ALA A 414 38.25 4.59 -8.98
CA ALA A 414 39.49 5.07 -8.43
C ALA A 414 40.67 4.20 -8.87
N TYR A 415 41.40 3.60 -7.96
CA TYR A 415 42.69 2.93 -8.15
C TYR A 415 42.63 1.46 -7.72
N PHE A 416 43.67 0.71 -8.06
CA PHE A 416 43.94 -0.56 -7.38
C PHE A 416 44.62 -0.29 -6.04
N VAL A 417 44.17 -1.03 -5.02
CA VAL A 417 44.78 -1.00 -3.69
C VAL A 417 45.10 -2.42 -3.23
N LYS A 418 46.23 -2.57 -2.55
CA LYS A 418 46.70 -3.84 -1.99
C LYS A 418 46.79 -3.72 -0.47
N CYS A 419 46.16 -4.66 0.25
CA CYS A 419 46.25 -4.72 1.70
C CYS A 419 47.62 -5.22 2.15
N ASN A 420 48.31 -4.46 2.97
CA ASN A 420 49.65 -4.77 3.49
C ASN A 420 49.65 -5.09 4.99
N GLU A 421 48.81 -4.42 5.77
CA GLU A 421 48.79 -4.51 7.22
C GLU A 421 47.35 -4.43 7.76
N VAL A 422 47.11 -5.06 8.89
CA VAL A 422 45.82 -5.11 9.60
C VAL A 422 46.02 -4.63 11.01
N ILE A 423 45.29 -3.59 11.40
CA ILE A 423 45.29 -3.04 12.76
C ILE A 423 44.11 -3.58 13.53
N LYS A 424 44.37 -4.04 14.76
CA LYS A 424 43.36 -4.63 15.63
C LYS A 424 43.29 -3.91 16.98
N ASP A 425 42.10 -3.98 17.58
CA ASP A 425 41.90 -3.55 18.96
C ASP A 425 42.42 -4.60 19.98
N GLU A 426 42.30 -4.27 21.26
CA GLU A 426 42.73 -5.16 22.36
C GLU A 426 41.96 -6.49 22.41
N ASN A 427 40.79 -6.56 21.78
CA ASN A 427 39.93 -7.75 21.68
C ASN A 427 40.21 -8.58 20.43
N GLY A 428 41.13 -8.12 19.57
CA GLY A 428 41.48 -8.78 18.32
C GLY A 428 40.56 -8.47 17.15
N ASN A 429 39.62 -7.51 17.27
CA ASN A 429 38.78 -7.06 16.17
C ASN A 429 39.56 -6.14 15.25
N VAL A 430 39.35 -6.32 13.94
CA VAL A 430 39.95 -5.44 12.94
C VAL A 430 39.30 -4.06 12.99
N THR A 431 40.09 -3.04 13.24
CA THR A 431 39.63 -1.63 13.33
C THR A 431 40.05 -0.81 12.12
N GLU A 432 41.20 -1.15 11.50
CA GLU A 432 41.75 -0.41 10.38
C GLU A 432 42.58 -1.36 9.50
N ILE A 433 42.58 -1.12 8.19
CA ILE A 433 43.46 -1.81 7.23
C ILE A 433 44.33 -0.81 6.52
N HIS A 434 45.64 -1.14 6.40
CA HIS A 434 46.61 -0.33 5.68
C HIS A 434 46.86 -0.91 4.31
N CYS A 435 46.71 -0.07 3.29
CA CYS A 435 46.88 -0.44 1.89
C CYS A 435 47.87 0.47 1.21
N THR A 436 48.43 -0.01 0.10
CA THR A 436 49.12 0.84 -0.87
C THR A 436 48.30 0.90 -2.15
N TYR A 437 48.30 2.06 -2.84
CA TYR A 437 47.69 2.22 -4.14
C TYR A 437 48.72 2.27 -5.26
N ASP A 438 48.29 1.94 -6.47
CA ASP A 438 49.10 2.09 -7.68
C ASP A 438 48.56 3.27 -8.53
N PRO A 439 49.28 4.39 -8.61
CA PRO A 439 48.85 5.61 -9.31
C PRO A 439 48.54 5.39 -10.80
N GLU A 440 49.22 4.42 -11.46
CA GLU A 440 49.06 4.15 -12.89
C GLU A 440 47.69 3.53 -13.20
N THR A 441 47.03 2.93 -12.18
CA THR A 441 45.77 2.19 -12.32
C THR A 441 44.52 3.06 -12.22
N LYS A 442 44.66 4.40 -12.24
CA LYS A 442 43.52 5.33 -12.19
C LYS A 442 42.45 4.94 -13.20
N SER A 443 41.21 4.92 -12.76
CA SER A 443 40.10 4.62 -13.66
C SER A 443 40.04 5.62 -14.81
N GLY A 444 39.90 5.14 -16.03
CA GLY A 444 39.93 5.96 -17.24
C GLY A 444 41.32 6.30 -17.77
N SER A 445 42.42 5.88 -17.12
CA SER A 445 43.80 6.12 -17.60
C SER A 445 44.21 5.26 -18.80
N GLY A 446 43.43 4.26 -19.17
CA GLY A 446 43.82 3.30 -20.21
C GLY A 446 44.77 2.21 -19.73
N PHE A 447 45.02 2.08 -18.43
CA PHE A 447 45.88 1.03 -17.86
C PHE A 447 45.43 -0.38 -18.24
N THR A 448 46.36 -1.17 -18.81
CA THR A 448 46.10 -2.55 -19.25
C THR A 448 47.10 -3.57 -18.68
N GLY A 449 48.00 -3.14 -17.79
CA GLY A 449 49.15 -3.95 -17.31
C GLY A 449 48.74 -5.21 -16.53
N ARG A 450 47.66 -5.16 -15.76
CA ARG A 450 47.11 -6.32 -15.02
C ARG A 450 45.63 -6.13 -14.73
N LYS A 451 44.93 -7.23 -14.38
CA LYS A 451 43.52 -7.23 -13.99
C LYS A 451 43.37 -7.70 -12.56
N VAL A 452 42.46 -7.10 -11.81
CA VAL A 452 42.01 -7.56 -10.50
C VAL A 452 40.60 -8.16 -10.60
N LYS A 453 40.27 -9.12 -9.75
CA LYS A 453 38.98 -9.79 -9.78
C LYS A 453 37.89 -9.07 -9.00
N GLY A 454 38.28 -8.31 -7.96
CA GLY A 454 37.36 -7.64 -7.05
C GLY A 454 37.28 -6.12 -7.30
N THR A 455 36.07 -5.59 -7.24
CA THR A 455 35.81 -4.15 -7.15
C THR A 455 34.95 -3.89 -5.92
N ILE A 456 35.39 -2.98 -5.06
CA ILE A 456 34.65 -2.56 -3.86
C ILE A 456 34.34 -1.07 -3.95
N HIS A 457 33.26 -0.64 -3.32
CA HIS A 457 32.92 0.78 -3.18
C HIS A 457 33.49 1.34 -1.88
N TRP A 458 33.52 2.64 -1.77
CA TRP A 458 34.19 3.36 -0.72
C TRP A 458 33.57 4.74 -0.53
N VAL A 459 33.85 5.40 0.60
CA VAL A 459 33.63 6.83 0.81
C VAL A 459 34.87 7.46 1.44
N ASP A 460 35.13 8.72 1.14
CA ASP A 460 36.25 9.49 1.72
C ASP A 460 35.97 9.75 3.20
N ALA A 461 36.86 9.35 4.09
CA ALA A 461 36.62 9.44 5.53
C ALA A 461 36.61 10.90 6.05
N ASN A 462 37.28 11.82 5.36
CA ASN A 462 37.36 13.22 5.76
C ASN A 462 36.22 14.08 5.22
N ASN A 463 35.53 13.62 4.16
CA ASN A 463 34.52 14.40 3.44
C ASN A 463 33.17 13.68 3.35
N CYS A 464 32.97 12.54 4.03
CA CYS A 464 31.70 11.83 4.00
C CYS A 464 30.64 12.47 4.92
N VAL A 465 29.38 12.15 4.66
CA VAL A 465 28.24 12.58 5.47
C VAL A 465 27.77 11.41 6.33
N PRO A 466 27.69 11.57 7.67
CA PRO A 466 27.09 10.56 8.55
C PRO A 466 25.61 10.35 8.20
N ALA A 467 25.17 9.10 8.19
CA ALA A 467 23.78 8.76 7.91
C ALA A 467 23.33 7.51 8.68
N GLU A 468 22.07 7.49 9.02
CA GLU A 468 21.40 6.31 9.57
C GLU A 468 20.75 5.53 8.42
N PHE A 469 20.94 4.20 8.40
CA PHE A 469 20.35 3.32 7.40
C PHE A 469 19.40 2.33 8.09
N ARG A 470 18.15 2.34 7.68
CA ARG A 470 17.10 1.47 8.19
C ARG A 470 16.82 0.36 7.19
N LEU A 471 17.15 -0.86 7.57
CA LEU A 471 16.97 -2.06 6.76
C LEU A 471 15.69 -2.76 7.22
N TYR A 472 14.69 -2.77 6.36
CA TYR A 472 13.40 -3.39 6.64
C TYR A 472 13.34 -4.78 6.03
N GLU A 473 12.83 -5.73 6.82
CA GLU A 473 12.47 -7.08 6.42
C GLU A 473 10.96 -7.30 6.62
N PRO A 474 10.36 -8.35 6.04
CA PRO A 474 8.94 -8.64 6.25
C PRO A 474 8.57 -8.65 7.74
N LEU A 475 7.50 -7.92 8.08
CA LEU A 475 7.01 -7.83 9.46
C LEU A 475 6.41 -9.16 9.93
N ILE A 476 5.80 -9.92 9.02
CA ILE A 476 5.14 -11.20 9.29
C ILE A 476 5.93 -12.32 8.63
N LEU A 477 6.26 -13.36 9.40
CA LEU A 477 7.03 -14.51 8.94
C LEU A 477 6.17 -15.57 8.23
N ASP A 478 4.89 -15.67 8.58
CA ASP A 478 3.98 -16.67 7.99
C ASP A 478 3.51 -16.25 6.59
N ASP A 479 3.50 -17.21 5.67
CA ASP A 479 3.03 -16.99 4.29
C ASP A 479 1.50 -16.78 4.21
N ALA A 480 0.75 -17.25 5.21
CA ALA A 480 -0.70 -17.15 5.28
C ALA A 480 -1.18 -16.64 6.66
N PRO A 481 -0.85 -15.39 7.04
CA PRO A 481 -1.11 -14.85 8.37
C PRO A 481 -2.59 -14.63 8.70
N GLU A 482 -3.46 -14.67 7.69
CA GLU A 482 -4.91 -14.51 7.84
C GLU A 482 -5.64 -15.84 8.12
N ASN A 483 -4.94 -17.00 8.06
CA ASN A 483 -5.55 -18.31 8.33
C ASN A 483 -6.02 -18.42 9.78
N GLU A 484 -7.19 -18.99 9.97
CA GLU A 484 -7.78 -19.25 11.29
C GLU A 484 -6.90 -20.18 12.13
N GLY A 485 -6.84 -19.92 13.43
CA GLY A 485 -6.16 -20.77 14.43
C GLY A 485 -4.74 -20.36 14.79
N LYS A 486 -4.13 -19.37 14.12
CA LYS A 486 -2.84 -18.80 14.51
C LYS A 486 -3.02 -17.39 15.08
N HIS A 487 -2.42 -17.13 16.23
CA HIS A 487 -2.37 -15.76 16.75
C HIS A 487 -1.34 -14.96 15.96
N PHE A 488 -1.76 -13.96 15.18
CA PHE A 488 -0.87 -13.27 14.22
C PHE A 488 0.30 -12.54 14.89
N LEU A 489 0.17 -12.14 16.16
CA LEU A 489 1.25 -11.52 16.92
C LEU A 489 2.42 -12.47 17.17
N GLU A 490 2.18 -13.78 17.22
CA GLU A 490 3.24 -14.80 17.35
C GLU A 490 4.07 -14.96 16.06
N GLN A 491 3.58 -14.41 14.96
CA GLN A 491 4.21 -14.47 13.64
C GLN A 491 5.04 -13.23 13.31
N ILE A 492 5.12 -12.27 14.25
CA ILE A 492 5.89 -11.04 14.04
C ILE A 492 7.37 -11.36 14.03
N ASN A 493 8.04 -10.83 13.01
CA ASN A 493 9.48 -10.91 12.86
C ASN A 493 10.18 -9.92 13.81
N PRO A 494 10.85 -10.39 14.87
CA PRO A 494 11.55 -9.50 15.80
C PRO A 494 12.74 -8.78 15.14
N ASN A 495 13.22 -9.29 13.99
CA ASN A 495 14.31 -8.71 13.20
C ASN A 495 13.81 -7.97 11.96
N SER A 496 12.57 -7.48 11.98
CA SER A 496 11.97 -6.77 10.86
C SER A 496 12.58 -5.38 10.60
N LEU A 497 13.40 -4.86 11.49
CA LEU A 497 14.12 -3.60 11.38
C LEU A 497 15.53 -3.72 11.97
N GLU A 498 16.56 -3.48 11.15
CA GLU A 498 17.94 -3.25 11.57
C GLU A 498 18.30 -1.80 11.33
N ILE A 499 18.87 -1.12 12.33
CA ILE A 499 19.30 0.29 12.22
C ILE A 499 20.83 0.32 12.28
N LEU A 500 21.44 0.86 11.22
CA LEU A 500 22.89 0.98 11.08
C LEU A 500 23.30 2.44 11.04
N GLN A 501 24.48 2.74 11.60
CA GLN A 501 25.12 4.05 11.50
C GLN A 501 26.30 3.92 10.53
N GLY A 502 26.30 4.72 9.49
CA GLY A 502 27.32 4.66 8.45
C GLY A 502 27.57 6.00 7.79
N PHE A 503 28.08 5.97 6.57
CA PHE A 503 28.50 7.16 5.85
C PHE A 503 28.09 7.09 4.38
N ILE A 504 27.79 8.26 3.80
CA ILE A 504 27.48 8.41 2.37
C ILE A 504 28.39 9.50 1.77
N GLU A 505 28.71 9.38 0.50
CA GLU A 505 29.43 10.41 -0.25
C GLU A 505 28.68 11.74 -0.27
N PRO A 506 29.36 12.89 -0.12
CA PRO A 506 28.70 14.18 0.04
C PRO A 506 27.96 14.63 -1.22
N THR A 507 28.54 14.42 -2.40
CA THR A 507 28.00 14.90 -3.67
C THR A 507 26.62 14.32 -4.00
N ALA A 508 26.34 13.08 -3.58
CA ALA A 508 25.05 12.46 -3.82
C ALA A 508 23.92 13.11 -3.00
N VAL A 509 24.24 13.71 -1.85
CA VAL A 509 23.25 14.23 -0.90
C VAL A 509 23.27 15.75 -0.73
N GLU A 510 24.12 16.47 -1.44
CA GLU A 510 24.28 17.92 -1.33
C GLU A 510 22.96 18.69 -1.50
N ASN A 511 22.11 18.25 -2.42
CA ASN A 511 20.80 18.87 -2.71
C ASN A 511 19.64 17.88 -2.50
N ALA A 512 19.88 16.81 -1.78
CA ALA A 512 18.90 15.74 -1.60
C ALA A 512 17.76 16.16 -0.66
N LYS A 513 16.56 15.69 -0.96
CA LYS A 513 15.32 15.99 -0.24
C LYS A 513 14.68 14.71 0.29
N PRO A 514 13.82 14.79 1.32
CA PRO A 514 13.00 13.67 1.69
C PRO A 514 12.27 13.05 0.49
N GLN A 515 12.22 11.73 0.44
CA GLN A 515 11.71 10.89 -0.68
C GLN A 515 12.65 10.76 -1.89
N ASP A 516 13.75 11.48 -1.99
CA ASP A 516 14.73 11.19 -3.05
C ASP A 516 15.26 9.77 -2.93
N LYS A 517 15.41 9.12 -4.07
CA LYS A 517 15.72 7.69 -4.18
C LYS A 517 17.08 7.47 -4.80
N PHE A 518 17.82 6.53 -4.25
CA PHE A 518 19.16 6.17 -4.68
C PHE A 518 19.31 4.65 -4.80
N GLN A 519 20.11 4.22 -5.76
CA GLN A 519 20.72 2.91 -5.70
C GLN A 519 22.02 3.03 -4.91
N LEU A 520 22.05 2.66 -3.65
CA LEU A 520 23.29 2.54 -2.90
C LEU A 520 24.05 1.32 -3.41
N VAL A 521 25.21 1.58 -3.99
CA VAL A 521 26.01 0.59 -4.71
C VAL A 521 26.20 -0.66 -3.85
N ARG A 522 25.85 -1.83 -4.40
CA ARG A 522 25.90 -3.15 -3.75
C ARG A 522 24.97 -3.37 -2.55
N ASN A 523 24.33 -2.33 -2.01
CA ASN A 523 23.50 -2.41 -0.81
C ASN A 523 21.99 -2.53 -1.11
N GLY A 524 21.48 -1.85 -2.13
CA GLY A 524 20.06 -1.86 -2.47
C GLY A 524 19.55 -0.51 -2.96
N PHE A 525 18.23 -0.42 -3.05
CA PHE A 525 17.56 0.86 -3.30
C PHE A 525 17.08 1.46 -1.99
N PHE A 526 17.33 2.74 -1.81
CA PHE A 526 17.04 3.48 -0.60
C PHE A 526 16.36 4.81 -0.95
N ASN A 527 15.54 5.32 -0.04
CA ASN A 527 15.06 6.69 -0.10
C ASN A 527 15.35 7.42 1.21
N ILE A 528 15.37 8.74 1.14
CA ILE A 528 15.50 9.60 2.33
C ILE A 528 14.16 9.59 3.08
N ASP A 529 14.20 9.24 4.35
CA ASP A 529 13.02 9.15 5.21
C ASP A 529 12.40 10.54 5.47
N THR A 530 11.08 10.63 5.40
CA THR A 530 10.32 11.87 5.60
C THR A 530 10.10 12.24 7.05
N LYS A 531 10.17 11.26 7.96
CA LYS A 531 9.82 11.46 9.38
C LYS A 531 11.03 11.70 10.27
N TYR A 532 12.13 10.99 10.00
CA TYR A 532 13.31 11.01 10.86
C TYR A 532 14.49 11.80 10.32
N THR A 533 14.45 12.21 9.05
CA THR A 533 15.45 13.13 8.49
C THR A 533 15.19 14.54 9.01
N THR A 534 16.25 15.16 9.50
CA THR A 534 16.28 16.57 9.95
C THR A 534 17.46 17.29 9.30
N ASN A 535 17.61 18.58 9.56
CA ASN A 535 18.77 19.33 9.06
C ASN A 535 20.11 18.76 9.52
N ASP A 536 20.15 18.13 10.69
CA ASP A 536 21.37 17.60 11.32
C ASP A 536 21.48 16.07 11.23
N LYS A 537 20.47 15.39 10.72
CA LYS A 537 20.41 13.93 10.68
C LYS A 537 19.82 13.43 9.38
N LEU A 538 20.60 12.72 8.61
CA LEU A 538 20.17 12.07 7.38
C LEU A 538 19.79 10.61 7.67
N VAL A 539 18.56 10.22 7.29
CA VAL A 539 18.04 8.87 7.51
C VAL A 539 17.58 8.27 6.19
N PHE A 540 18.06 7.08 5.89
CA PHE A 540 17.68 6.31 4.71
C PHE A 540 16.85 5.09 5.06
N ASN A 541 15.77 4.86 4.32
CA ASN A 541 14.99 3.62 4.36
C ASN A 541 15.39 2.73 3.18
N ARG A 542 15.72 1.46 3.43
CA ARG A 542 15.88 0.50 2.36
C ARG A 542 14.51 0.18 1.76
N ILE A 543 14.35 0.47 0.47
CA ILE A 543 13.13 0.20 -0.29
C ILE A 543 13.08 -1.29 -0.62
N VAL A 544 14.08 -1.77 -1.35
CA VAL A 544 14.25 -3.19 -1.72
C VAL A 544 15.75 -3.53 -1.87
N PRO A 545 16.17 -4.78 -1.63
CA PRO A 545 17.51 -5.23 -1.91
C PRO A 545 17.76 -5.35 -3.43
N LEU A 546 19.03 -5.38 -3.86
CA LEU A 546 19.40 -5.50 -5.28
C LEU A 546 18.99 -6.83 -5.90
N LYS A 547 18.93 -7.90 -5.13
CA LYS A 547 18.65 -9.26 -5.61
C LYS A 547 17.45 -9.83 -4.89
N SER A 548 16.67 -10.62 -5.59
CA SER A 548 15.58 -11.45 -5.07
C SER A 548 15.69 -12.85 -5.62
N SER A 549 15.15 -13.83 -4.91
CA SER A 549 14.91 -15.19 -5.40
C SER A 549 13.68 -15.25 -6.31
N PHE A 550 12.81 -14.26 -6.25
CA PHE A 550 11.60 -14.19 -7.07
C PHE A 550 11.93 -14.06 -8.56
N LYS A 551 11.21 -14.83 -9.40
CA LYS A 551 11.24 -14.74 -10.86
C LYS A 551 9.81 -14.65 -11.36
N LEU A 552 9.51 -13.64 -12.16
CA LEU A 552 8.25 -13.54 -12.87
C LEU A 552 8.17 -14.74 -13.84
N LYS A 553 7.13 -15.55 -13.72
CA LYS A 553 6.91 -16.73 -14.57
C LYS A 553 6.31 -16.34 -15.92
#